data_88eb821ada99e0b05dcfd89fd59ec499
#
_entry.id   88eb821ada99e0b05dcfd89fd59ec499
#
_cell.length_a   1.000
_cell.length_b   1.000
_cell.length_c   1.000
_cell.angle_alpha   90.00
_cell.angle_beta   90.00
_cell.angle_gamma   90.00
#
_symmetry.space_group_name_H-M   'P 1'
#
loop_
_entity.id
_entity.type
_entity.pdbx_description
1 polymer ?
#
loop_
_entity_poly.entity_id
_entity_poly.type
_entity_poly.pdbx_seq_one_letter_code
_entity_poly.pdbx_strand_id
1 'polypeptide(L)'
;DAIELMLKLLSKDQIVLMPTTNSAYGTGDKDNYCNEESPLRPISQYAIEKVGIEQELMQYENAISFRLATVFGMSPRMRIDLLVNDFTYRAVNDRFVVLFESHFKRNYIHVRDVSRVFQHALNSHDSMKGEIYNVGLSDANVSKKELCEHIQKQLPEFIFIDEQIGKDPDQRDYIV
;
A
#
# COMPACT_ATOMS: atom_id res chain seq x y z
N ASP A 1 -12.01 -21.19 -2.47
CA ASP A 1 -11.55 -19.92 -1.89
C ASP A 1 -12.75 -18.96 -1.78
N ALA A 2 -12.67 -17.95 -0.90
CA ALA A 2 -13.79 -17.03 -0.66
C ALA A 2 -14.11 -16.16 -1.89
N ILE A 3 -13.09 -15.76 -2.64
CA ILE A 3 -13.25 -14.96 -3.87
C ILE A 3 -13.90 -15.80 -4.97
N GLU A 4 -13.45 -17.02 -5.19
CA GLU A 4 -14.10 -17.93 -6.15
C GLU A 4 -15.58 -18.15 -5.85
N LEU A 5 -15.90 -18.34 -4.56
CA LEU A 5 -17.28 -18.50 -4.14
C LEU A 5 -18.10 -17.21 -4.38
N MET A 6 -17.53 -16.07 -4.04
CA MET A 6 -18.16 -14.78 -4.29
C MET A 6 -18.43 -14.58 -5.78
N LEU A 7 -17.44 -14.79 -6.65
CA LEU A 7 -17.56 -14.62 -8.11
C LEU A 7 -18.64 -15.54 -8.72
N LYS A 8 -18.83 -16.75 -8.19
CA LYS A 8 -19.89 -17.68 -8.62
C LYS A 8 -21.30 -17.22 -8.22
N LEU A 9 -21.42 -16.37 -7.20
CA LEU A 9 -22.69 -15.89 -6.67
C LEU A 9 -23.08 -14.51 -7.20
N LEU A 10 -22.15 -13.79 -7.81
CA LEU A 10 -22.42 -12.46 -8.36
C LEU A 10 -23.32 -12.52 -9.59
N SER A 11 -24.27 -11.59 -9.68
CA SER A 11 -24.98 -11.32 -10.92
C SER A 11 -24.14 -10.45 -11.85
N LYS A 12 -24.41 -10.48 -13.14
CA LYS A 12 -23.65 -9.71 -14.15
C LYS A 12 -23.71 -8.18 -13.93
N ASP A 13 -24.68 -7.68 -13.18
CA ASP A 13 -24.89 -6.25 -12.96
C ASP A 13 -24.19 -5.75 -11.68
N GLN A 14 -23.62 -6.65 -10.88
CA GLN A 14 -22.93 -6.24 -9.65
C GLN A 14 -21.53 -5.73 -9.94
N ILE A 15 -21.12 -4.68 -9.21
CA ILE A 15 -19.81 -4.07 -9.30
C ILE A 15 -18.93 -4.64 -8.19
N VAL A 16 -17.67 -4.97 -8.52
CA VAL A 16 -16.67 -5.39 -7.54
C VAL A 16 -15.50 -4.41 -7.55
N LEU A 17 -15.29 -3.70 -6.45
CA LEU A 17 -14.13 -2.86 -6.22
C LEU A 17 -13.22 -3.55 -5.20
N MET A 18 -12.06 -4.05 -5.63
CA MET A 18 -11.19 -4.87 -4.81
C MET A 18 -9.90 -4.14 -4.42
N PRO A 19 -9.68 -3.87 -3.13
CA PRO A 19 -8.38 -3.43 -2.67
C PRO A 19 -7.37 -4.60 -2.68
N THR A 20 -6.38 -4.49 -3.54
CA THR A 20 -5.17 -5.33 -3.56
C THR A 20 -3.98 -4.55 -3.00
N THR A 21 -2.76 -4.76 -3.45
CA THR A 21 -1.60 -4.18 -2.79
C THR A 21 -0.42 -3.91 -3.74
N ASN A 22 0.23 -2.78 -3.60
CA ASN A 22 1.52 -2.49 -4.25
C ASN A 22 2.66 -3.41 -3.75
N SER A 23 2.48 -4.13 -2.63
CA SER A 23 3.42 -5.17 -2.19
C SER A 23 3.58 -6.30 -3.23
N ALA A 24 2.71 -6.37 -4.22
CA ALA A 24 2.82 -7.25 -5.37
C ALA A 24 4.12 -7.03 -6.17
N TYR A 25 4.68 -5.81 -6.17
CA TYR A 25 5.93 -5.47 -6.87
C TYR A 25 7.19 -5.98 -6.17
N GLY A 26 7.11 -6.34 -4.87
CA GLY A 26 8.22 -6.90 -4.09
C GLY A 26 9.37 -5.92 -3.90
N THR A 27 10.51 -6.16 -4.56
CA THR A 27 11.66 -5.25 -4.54
C THR A 27 11.67 -4.24 -5.69
N GLY A 28 10.65 -4.27 -6.55
CA GLY A 28 10.57 -3.38 -7.71
C GLY A 28 11.73 -3.56 -8.70
N ASP A 29 11.84 -2.63 -9.62
CA ASP A 29 13.02 -2.42 -10.44
C ASP A 29 13.72 -1.17 -9.90
N LYS A 30 14.96 -1.32 -9.43
CA LYS A 30 15.74 -0.20 -8.87
C LYS A 30 15.70 0.98 -9.83
N ASP A 31 15.34 2.14 -9.30
CA ASP A 31 15.27 3.43 -10.00
C ASP A 31 14.13 3.60 -11.02
N ASN A 32 13.27 2.60 -11.24
CA ASN A 32 12.10 2.71 -12.10
C ASN A 32 10.79 2.67 -11.31
N TYR A 33 9.87 3.55 -11.67
CA TYR A 33 8.51 3.50 -11.13
C TYR A 33 7.79 2.24 -11.62
N CYS A 34 7.19 1.51 -10.68
CA CYS A 34 6.30 0.41 -11.00
C CYS A 34 4.95 0.97 -11.48
N ASN A 35 4.50 0.49 -12.62
CA ASN A 35 3.17 0.72 -13.15
C ASN A 35 2.38 -0.60 -13.19
N GLU A 36 1.15 -0.55 -13.67
CA GLU A 36 0.25 -1.71 -13.70
C GLU A 36 0.76 -2.86 -14.58
N GLU A 37 1.60 -2.56 -15.58
CA GLU A 37 2.22 -3.53 -16.50
C GLU A 37 3.54 -4.09 -15.93
N SER A 38 4.06 -3.51 -14.85
CA SER A 38 5.33 -3.94 -14.26
C SER A 38 5.25 -5.38 -13.75
N PRO A 39 6.33 -6.16 -13.84
CA PRO A 39 6.36 -7.54 -13.36
C PRO A 39 6.06 -7.64 -11.87
N LEU A 40 5.15 -8.54 -11.50
CA LEU A 40 4.83 -8.82 -10.10
C LEU A 40 5.84 -9.80 -9.51
N ARG A 41 6.43 -9.46 -8.37
CA ARG A 41 7.44 -10.24 -7.65
C ARG A 41 7.12 -10.29 -6.15
N PRO A 42 5.92 -10.77 -5.76
CA PRO A 42 5.51 -10.75 -4.37
C PRO A 42 6.43 -11.59 -3.49
N ILE A 43 6.89 -11.02 -2.36
CA ILE A 43 7.84 -11.67 -1.44
C ILE A 43 7.20 -12.14 -0.13
N SER A 44 5.96 -11.74 0.15
CA SER A 44 5.21 -12.19 1.33
C SER A 44 4.02 -13.05 0.93
N GLN A 45 3.62 -13.99 1.81
CA GLN A 45 2.43 -14.82 1.60
C GLN A 45 1.18 -13.96 1.33
N TYR A 46 1.01 -12.88 2.09
CA TYR A 46 -0.06 -11.91 1.87
C TYR A 46 -0.06 -11.34 0.44
N ALA A 47 1.10 -10.92 -0.08
CA ALA A 47 1.19 -10.36 -1.42
C ALA A 47 0.93 -11.42 -2.50
N ILE A 48 1.42 -12.65 -2.31
CA ILE A 48 1.15 -13.79 -3.21
C ILE A 48 -0.35 -14.06 -3.30
N GLU A 49 -1.04 -14.13 -2.17
CA GLU A 49 -2.49 -14.34 -2.12
C GLU A 49 -3.25 -13.19 -2.79
N LYS A 50 -2.84 -11.93 -2.55
CA LYS A 50 -3.47 -10.76 -3.19
C LYS A 50 -3.28 -10.73 -4.70
N VAL A 51 -2.14 -11.17 -5.21
CA VAL A 51 -1.91 -11.32 -6.66
C VAL A 51 -2.83 -12.42 -7.24
N GLY A 52 -2.95 -13.56 -6.57
CA GLY A 52 -3.87 -14.63 -6.99
C GLY A 52 -5.32 -14.15 -7.04
N ILE A 53 -5.78 -13.46 -5.99
CA ILE A 53 -7.12 -12.86 -5.92
C ILE A 53 -7.35 -11.87 -7.09
N GLU A 54 -6.36 -11.02 -7.39
CA GLU A 54 -6.44 -10.07 -8.49
C GLU A 54 -6.60 -10.79 -9.84
N GLN A 55 -5.80 -11.83 -10.10
CA GLN A 55 -5.86 -12.62 -11.33
C GLN A 55 -7.23 -13.30 -11.52
N GLU A 56 -7.81 -13.85 -10.46
CA GLU A 56 -9.16 -14.44 -10.50
C GLU A 56 -10.23 -13.37 -10.73
N LEU A 57 -10.14 -12.25 -10.02
CA LEU A 57 -11.10 -11.16 -10.08
C LEU A 57 -11.16 -10.53 -11.47
N MET A 58 -10.03 -10.38 -12.16
CA MET A 58 -9.95 -9.76 -13.49
C MET A 58 -10.59 -10.61 -14.60
N GLN A 59 -11.06 -11.81 -14.30
CA GLN A 59 -11.92 -12.60 -15.20
C GLN A 59 -13.39 -12.12 -15.17
N TYR A 60 -13.75 -11.27 -14.23
CA TYR A 60 -15.07 -10.71 -14.08
C TYR A 60 -15.13 -9.28 -14.63
N GLU A 61 -15.91 -9.05 -15.71
CA GLU A 61 -15.93 -7.80 -16.48
C GLU A 61 -16.21 -6.55 -15.63
N ASN A 62 -17.10 -6.65 -14.63
CA ASN A 62 -17.49 -5.53 -13.77
C ASN A 62 -16.60 -5.36 -12.51
N ALA A 63 -15.39 -5.91 -12.54
CA ALA A 63 -14.42 -5.73 -11.48
C ALA A 63 -13.43 -4.60 -11.77
N ILE A 64 -12.96 -3.98 -10.68
CA ILE A 64 -11.81 -3.06 -10.69
C ILE A 64 -10.90 -3.47 -9.54
N SER A 65 -9.61 -3.65 -9.82
CA SER A 65 -8.59 -3.91 -8.80
C SER A 65 -7.81 -2.64 -8.48
N PHE A 66 -7.62 -2.37 -7.19
CA PHE A 66 -6.80 -1.26 -6.71
C PHE A 66 -5.59 -1.78 -5.97
N ARG A 67 -4.40 -1.68 -6.58
CA ARG A 67 -3.13 -1.93 -5.92
C ARG A 67 -2.81 -0.75 -5.00
N LEU A 68 -3.26 -0.83 -3.75
CA LEU A 68 -3.08 0.25 -2.79
C LEU A 68 -1.63 0.38 -2.33
N ALA A 69 -1.15 1.61 -2.27
CA ALA A 69 0.03 2.00 -1.50
C ALA A 69 -0.18 1.70 0.00
N THR A 70 0.85 1.86 0.82
CA THR A 70 0.73 1.71 2.27
C THR A 70 -0.23 2.78 2.81
N VAL A 71 -1.41 2.34 3.22
CA VAL A 71 -2.48 3.24 3.70
C VAL A 71 -2.18 3.68 5.12
N PHE A 72 -2.30 4.98 5.39
CA PHE A 72 -2.13 5.55 6.72
C PHE A 72 -3.22 6.57 7.06
N GLY A 73 -3.21 7.04 8.28
CA GLY A 73 -4.10 8.09 8.74
C GLY A 73 -5.14 7.63 9.74
N MET A 74 -5.74 8.59 10.40
CA MET A 74 -6.70 8.38 11.48
C MET A 74 -8.02 7.85 10.93
N SER A 75 -8.52 6.80 11.57
CA SER A 75 -9.83 6.20 11.30
C SER A 75 -10.43 5.61 12.58
N PRO A 76 -11.74 5.33 12.64
CA PRO A 76 -12.37 4.71 13.81
C PRO A 76 -11.75 3.35 14.19
N ARG A 77 -11.17 2.63 13.20
CA ARG A 77 -10.42 1.39 13.40
C ARG A 77 -9.00 1.56 12.86
N MET A 78 -8.26 2.49 13.42
CA MET A 78 -6.89 2.75 13.02
C MET A 78 -5.98 1.57 13.34
N ARG A 79 -5.19 1.14 12.37
CA ARG A 79 -4.13 0.15 12.55
C ARG A 79 -2.83 0.86 12.95
N ILE A 80 -2.51 0.76 14.24
CA ILE A 80 -1.27 1.37 14.79
C ILE A 80 -0.01 0.62 14.33
N ASP A 81 -0.13 -0.65 13.94
CA ASP A 81 0.97 -1.49 13.46
C ASP A 81 1.47 -1.15 12.03
N LEU A 82 0.80 -0.25 11.32
CA LEU A 82 1.26 0.21 9.99
C LEU A 82 2.29 1.32 10.12
N LEU A 83 3.33 1.25 9.30
CA LEU A 83 4.59 1.99 9.47
C LEU A 83 4.42 3.47 9.82
N VAL A 84 3.65 4.25 9.04
CA VAL A 84 3.45 5.69 9.30
C VAL A 84 2.72 5.92 10.62
N ASN A 85 1.69 5.11 10.88
CA ASN A 85 0.92 5.20 12.11
C ASN A 85 1.75 4.79 13.33
N ASP A 86 2.55 3.70 13.23
CA ASP A 86 3.44 3.23 14.29
C ASP A 86 4.52 4.26 14.62
N PHE A 87 5.21 4.77 13.60
CA PHE A 87 6.27 5.76 13.81
C PHE A 87 5.73 7.08 14.39
N THR A 88 4.55 7.52 13.93
CA THR A 88 3.89 8.69 14.49
C THR A 88 3.47 8.45 15.94
N TYR A 89 2.91 7.28 16.25
CA TYR A 89 2.52 6.91 17.61
C TYR A 89 3.73 6.87 18.54
N ARG A 90 4.83 6.23 18.13
CA ARG A 90 6.08 6.18 18.90
C ARG A 90 6.70 7.56 19.07
N ALA A 91 6.69 8.38 18.02
CA ALA A 91 7.21 9.74 18.11
C ALA A 91 6.50 10.57 19.17
N VAL A 92 5.18 10.42 19.31
CA VAL A 92 4.38 11.13 20.31
C VAL A 92 4.59 10.57 21.73
N ASN A 93 4.58 9.23 21.87
CA ASN A 93 4.57 8.58 23.20
C ASN A 93 5.99 8.24 23.71
N ASP A 94 6.81 7.62 22.85
CA ASP A 94 8.14 7.13 23.23
C ASP A 94 9.24 8.14 22.91
N ARG A 95 8.99 9.06 21.97
CA ARG A 95 9.92 10.06 21.44
C ARG A 95 11.17 9.48 20.79
N PHE A 96 11.13 8.19 20.48
CA PHE A 96 12.30 7.49 19.98
C PHE A 96 11.95 6.31 19.09
N VAL A 97 12.73 6.10 18.00
CA VAL A 97 12.66 4.94 17.10
C VAL A 97 14.07 4.53 16.65
N VAL A 98 14.33 3.23 16.58
CA VAL A 98 15.52 2.67 15.92
C VAL A 98 15.12 2.15 14.55
N LEU A 99 15.86 2.55 13.52
CA LEU A 99 15.66 2.15 12.14
C LEU A 99 16.70 1.11 11.74
N PHE A 100 16.28 0.10 10.98
CA PHE A 100 17.13 -0.83 10.28
C PHE A 100 16.83 -0.76 8.79
N GLU A 101 17.89 -0.80 7.95
CA GLU A 101 17.74 -0.69 6.49
C GLU A 101 16.81 0.47 6.12
N SER A 102 17.12 1.64 6.67
CA SER A 102 16.27 2.84 6.66
C SER A 102 16.03 3.42 5.26
N HIS A 103 16.83 2.98 4.28
CA HIS A 103 16.83 3.45 2.89
C HIS A 103 15.72 2.83 2.02
N PHE A 104 15.11 1.71 2.43
CA PHE A 104 14.03 1.09 1.67
C PHE A 104 12.84 2.02 1.51
N LYS A 105 12.43 2.20 0.26
CA LYS A 105 11.33 3.09 -0.12
C LYS A 105 10.01 2.35 -0.25
N ARG A 106 8.95 3.05 0.05
CA ARG A 106 7.57 2.62 -0.20
C ARG A 106 6.72 3.80 -0.59
N ASN A 107 5.67 3.51 -1.31
CA ASN A 107 4.63 4.49 -1.58
C ASN A 107 3.61 4.53 -0.45
N TYR A 108 3.13 5.71 -0.12
CA TYR A 108 2.14 5.94 0.95
C TYR A 108 0.93 6.71 0.43
N ILE A 109 -0.23 6.43 1.01
CA ILE A 109 -1.47 7.13 0.69
C ILE A 109 -2.33 7.32 1.94
N HIS A 110 -2.95 8.49 2.07
CA HIS A 110 -3.85 8.73 3.19
C HIS A 110 -5.20 8.05 2.98
N VAL A 111 -5.81 7.51 4.06
CA VAL A 111 -7.07 6.75 4.01
C VAL A 111 -8.23 7.55 3.38
N ARG A 112 -8.24 8.88 3.51
CA ARG A 112 -9.26 9.74 2.87
C ARG A 112 -9.12 9.77 1.35
N ASP A 113 -7.88 9.69 0.83
CA ASP A 113 -7.66 9.66 -0.61
C ASP A 113 -8.04 8.29 -1.18
N VAL A 114 -7.79 7.21 -0.45
CA VAL A 114 -8.33 5.89 -0.79
C VAL A 114 -9.86 5.95 -0.89
N SER A 115 -10.54 6.56 0.08
CA SER A 115 -12.01 6.71 0.05
C SER A 115 -12.48 7.49 -1.18
N ARG A 116 -11.75 8.54 -1.60
CA ARG A 116 -12.04 9.31 -2.82
C ARG A 116 -11.87 8.47 -4.08
N VAL A 117 -10.85 7.60 -4.13
CA VAL A 117 -10.64 6.68 -5.25
C VAL A 117 -11.82 5.72 -5.39
N PHE A 118 -12.28 5.11 -4.30
CA PHE A 118 -13.46 4.23 -4.34
C PHE A 118 -14.71 4.97 -4.79
N GLN A 119 -14.95 6.18 -4.28
CA GLN A 119 -16.08 7.00 -4.71
C GLN A 119 -15.98 7.40 -6.20
N HIS A 120 -14.79 7.75 -6.67
CA HIS A 120 -14.53 8.05 -8.08
C HIS A 120 -14.83 6.84 -8.97
N ALA A 121 -14.33 5.66 -8.58
CA ALA A 121 -14.55 4.43 -9.33
C ALA A 121 -16.03 4.03 -9.41
N LEU A 122 -16.82 4.24 -8.37
CA LEU A 122 -18.27 4.03 -8.43
C LEU A 122 -18.95 4.99 -9.42
N ASN A 123 -18.55 6.25 -9.42
CA ASN A 123 -19.11 7.27 -10.31
C ASN A 123 -18.66 7.12 -11.78
N SER A 124 -17.52 6.49 -12.00
CA SER A 124 -16.87 6.35 -13.32
C SER A 124 -16.72 4.89 -13.74
N HIS A 125 -17.52 3.99 -13.16
CA HIS A 125 -17.36 2.55 -13.29
C HIS A 125 -17.29 2.08 -14.75
N ASP A 126 -18.16 2.57 -15.63
CA ASP A 126 -18.21 2.14 -17.04
C ASP A 126 -16.90 2.41 -17.81
N SER A 127 -16.14 3.41 -17.40
CA SER A 127 -14.85 3.75 -18.00
C SER A 127 -13.65 3.10 -17.31
N MET A 128 -13.84 2.51 -16.13
CA MET A 128 -12.78 1.93 -15.31
C MET A 128 -12.85 0.41 -15.15
N LYS A 129 -14.00 -0.20 -15.46
CA LYS A 129 -14.22 -1.63 -15.28
C LYS A 129 -13.28 -2.48 -16.11
N GLY A 130 -12.94 -3.65 -15.61
CA GLY A 130 -12.03 -4.58 -16.25
C GLY A 130 -10.55 -4.22 -16.11
N GLU A 131 -10.21 -3.18 -15.34
CA GLU A 131 -8.86 -2.64 -15.26
C GLU A 131 -8.27 -2.70 -13.83
N ILE A 132 -6.95 -2.66 -13.78
CA ILE A 132 -6.16 -2.59 -12.56
C ILE A 132 -5.56 -1.20 -12.45
N TYR A 133 -5.58 -0.61 -11.26
CA TYR A 133 -5.04 0.70 -11.01
C TYR A 133 -4.09 0.71 -9.81
N ASN A 134 -2.93 1.31 -9.97
CA ASN A 134 -2.12 1.72 -8.83
C ASN A 134 -2.78 2.88 -8.10
N VAL A 135 -2.87 2.77 -6.78
CA VAL A 135 -3.47 3.80 -5.93
C VAL A 135 -2.43 4.28 -4.93
N GLY A 136 -1.74 5.33 -5.29
CA GLY A 136 -0.67 5.95 -4.54
C GLY A 136 -0.43 7.39 -5.01
N LEU A 137 0.62 8.01 -4.51
CA LEU A 137 1.03 9.36 -4.88
C LEU A 137 2.51 9.32 -5.31
N SER A 138 2.83 9.85 -6.49
CA SER A 138 4.19 9.82 -7.04
C SER A 138 5.21 10.57 -6.18
N ASP A 139 4.77 11.56 -5.41
CA ASP A 139 5.59 12.33 -4.46
C ASP A 139 5.64 11.75 -3.05
N ALA A 140 4.94 10.63 -2.81
CA ALA A 140 4.89 9.94 -1.53
C ALA A 140 5.70 8.63 -1.51
N ASN A 141 6.69 8.51 -2.40
CA ASN A 141 7.68 7.44 -2.37
C ASN A 141 8.83 7.81 -1.43
N VAL A 142 8.67 7.53 -0.15
CA VAL A 142 9.66 7.91 0.89
C VAL A 142 10.24 6.70 1.60
N SER A 143 11.49 6.83 2.03
CA SER A 143 12.16 5.85 2.86
C SER A 143 11.74 5.99 4.32
N LYS A 144 12.07 4.99 5.16
CA LYS A 144 11.82 5.06 6.60
C LYS A 144 12.51 6.27 7.24
N LYS A 145 13.75 6.57 6.79
CA LYS A 145 14.52 7.72 7.25
C LYS A 145 13.83 9.03 6.90
N GLU A 146 13.46 9.22 5.63
CA GLU A 146 12.73 10.41 5.17
C GLU A 146 11.40 10.57 5.92
N LEU A 147 10.69 9.47 6.19
CA LEU A 147 9.47 9.50 6.99
C LEU A 147 9.74 10.01 8.42
N CYS A 148 10.79 9.51 9.09
CA CYS A 148 11.18 10.00 10.41
C CYS A 148 11.58 11.47 10.39
N GLU A 149 12.27 11.93 9.35
CA GLU A 149 12.62 13.35 9.17
C GLU A 149 11.36 14.22 9.00
N HIS A 150 10.35 13.73 8.28
CA HIS A 150 9.06 14.41 8.16
C HIS A 150 8.33 14.51 9.51
N ILE A 151 8.34 13.45 10.30
CA ILE A 151 7.74 13.45 11.65
C ILE A 151 8.52 14.40 12.56
N GLN A 152 9.85 14.38 12.53
CA GLN A 152 10.69 15.23 13.37
C GLN A 152 10.50 16.73 13.10
N LYS A 153 10.19 17.13 11.86
CA LYS A 153 9.83 18.52 11.53
C LYS A 153 8.58 19.00 12.29
N GLN A 154 7.67 18.10 12.63
CA GLN A 154 6.44 18.40 13.37
C GLN A 154 6.60 18.20 14.89
N LEU A 155 7.51 17.31 15.27
CA LEU A 155 7.82 16.94 16.67
C LEU A 155 9.34 17.02 16.88
N PRO A 156 9.91 18.20 17.12
CA PRO A 156 11.37 18.38 17.22
C PRO A 156 12.07 17.56 18.31
N GLU A 157 11.33 17.16 19.34
CA GLU A 157 11.82 16.30 20.42
C GLU A 157 11.87 14.81 20.04
N PHE A 158 11.35 14.41 18.90
CA PHE A 158 11.46 13.06 18.40
C PHE A 158 12.87 12.77 17.91
N ILE A 159 13.45 11.66 18.36
CA ILE A 159 14.78 11.19 18.00
C ILE A 159 14.67 9.85 17.28
N PHE A 160 15.42 9.67 16.21
CA PHE A 160 15.58 8.36 15.58
C PHE A 160 17.06 8.05 15.35
N ILE A 161 17.41 6.78 15.45
CA ILE A 161 18.76 6.26 15.19
C ILE A 161 18.69 5.34 13.99
N ASP A 162 19.57 5.57 13.04
CA ASP A 162 19.76 4.73 11.84
C ASP A 162 20.87 3.73 12.15
N GLU A 163 20.50 2.51 12.52
CA GLU A 163 21.44 1.47 12.93
C GLU A 163 21.98 0.72 11.72
N GLN A 164 23.31 0.58 11.67
CA GLN A 164 24.01 -0.08 10.56
C GLN A 164 24.03 -1.61 10.69
N ILE A 165 23.83 -2.15 11.90
CA ILE A 165 23.90 -3.58 12.20
C ILE A 165 22.50 -4.10 12.52
N GLY A 166 21.98 -4.93 11.66
CA GLY A 166 20.66 -5.52 11.78
C GLY A 166 19.95 -5.61 10.43
N LYS A 167 18.83 -6.31 10.40
CA LYS A 167 17.97 -6.42 9.22
C LYS A 167 16.54 -6.10 9.59
N ASP A 168 15.86 -5.40 8.71
CA ASP A 168 14.41 -5.31 8.78
C ASP A 168 13.81 -6.62 8.25
N PRO A 169 12.88 -7.26 8.95
CA PRO A 169 12.15 -8.41 8.40
C PRO A 169 11.35 -8.06 7.15
N ASP A 170 11.03 -6.78 6.94
CA ASP A 170 10.27 -6.30 5.80
C ASP A 170 11.19 -5.76 4.70
N GLN A 171 11.54 -6.60 3.75
CA GLN A 171 12.49 -6.35 2.67
C GLN A 171 11.87 -5.68 1.43
N ARG A 172 10.65 -5.16 1.53
CA ARG A 172 10.00 -4.48 0.40
C ARG A 172 10.67 -3.14 0.12
N ASP A 173 11.04 -2.94 -1.15
CA ASP A 173 11.69 -1.73 -1.64
C ASP A 173 11.22 -1.45 -3.07
N TYR A 174 10.30 -0.53 -3.26
CA TYR A 174 9.71 -0.18 -4.55
C TYR A 174 9.17 1.25 -4.55
N ILE A 175 9.09 1.83 -5.74
CA ILE A 175 8.45 3.12 -6.01
C ILE A 175 7.30 2.96 -7.01
N VAL A 176 6.23 3.71 -6.85
CA VAL A 176 5.03 3.68 -7.68
C VAL A 176 4.62 5.08 -8.09
#